data_b37867496b316951d330fd01cf591de4
#
_entry.id   b37867496b316951d330fd01cf591de4
#
_cell.length_a   1.000
_cell.length_b   1.000
_cell.length_c   1.000
_cell.angle_alpha   90.00
_cell.angle_beta   90.00
_cell.angle_gamma   90.00
#
_symmetry.space_group_name_H-M   'P 1'
#
loop_
_entity.id
_entity.type
_entity.pdbx_description
1 polymer ?
#
loop_
_entity_poly.entity_id
_entity_poly.type
_entity_poly.pdbx_seq_one_letter_code
_entity_poly.pdbx_strand_id
1 'polypeptide(L)'
;MLYLALFISFFKIGLFGFGGGLAILSLIQMEVESHAWMTQQEFVDIVAVSQVTPGPIGINCATYVGYTVGGFWGSLLATFAIVLPSLIIMLSICKAYFWLGKRFKGNPYFEQTLRMLRFTVIGLIGAAALMLIKPTTFIDPVSWVIFAAVAFFTVLPNFVPQKGTGQLSTFNFQLSTFLSHPILLIILAGLAGYLIYA
;
A
#
# COMPACT_ATOMS: atom_id res chain seq x y z
N MET A 1 11.76 8.89 -29.53
CA MET A 1 10.66 7.92 -29.48
C MET A 1 10.63 7.11 -28.15
N LEU A 2 11.78 6.85 -27.53
CA LEU A 2 11.91 6.07 -26.29
C LEU A 2 11.05 6.61 -25.13
N TYR A 3 11.20 7.89 -24.79
CA TYR A 3 10.46 8.51 -23.67
C TYR A 3 8.94 8.50 -23.87
N LEU A 4 8.47 8.63 -25.12
CA LEU A 4 7.05 8.57 -25.44
C LEU A 4 6.50 7.13 -25.23
N ALA A 5 7.24 6.12 -25.70
CA ALA A 5 6.89 4.72 -25.48
C ALA A 5 6.81 4.41 -23.98
N LEU A 6 7.84 4.83 -23.23
CA LEU A 6 7.92 4.66 -21.78
C LEU A 6 6.74 5.33 -21.06
N PHE A 7 6.39 6.55 -21.45
CA PHE A 7 5.24 7.25 -20.89
C PHE A 7 3.93 6.52 -21.18
N ILE A 8 3.67 6.11 -22.42
CA ILE A 8 2.44 5.45 -22.82
C ILE A 8 2.29 4.09 -22.12
N SER A 9 3.37 3.30 -22.05
CA SER A 9 3.37 2.00 -21.37
C SER A 9 3.06 2.14 -19.88
N PHE A 10 3.76 3.00 -19.17
CA PHE A 10 3.50 3.20 -17.73
C PHE A 10 2.17 3.90 -17.45
N PHE A 11 1.69 4.76 -18.35
CA PHE A 11 0.35 5.32 -18.24
C PHE A 11 -0.75 4.24 -18.38
N LYS A 12 -0.61 3.33 -19.34
CA LYS A 12 -1.52 2.18 -19.49
C LYS A 12 -1.49 1.29 -18.24
N ILE A 13 -0.29 0.98 -17.72
CA ILE A 13 -0.13 0.19 -16.51
C ILE A 13 -0.82 0.88 -15.32
N GLY A 14 -0.64 2.18 -15.16
CA GLY A 14 -1.31 2.96 -14.12
C GLY A 14 -2.83 3.01 -14.25
N LEU A 15 -3.35 2.93 -15.49
CA LEU A 15 -4.79 2.94 -15.76
C LEU A 15 -5.43 1.55 -15.53
N PHE A 16 -4.75 0.47 -15.92
CA PHE A 16 -5.28 -0.90 -15.89
C PHE A 16 -4.72 -1.76 -14.76
N GLY A 17 -3.78 -1.25 -13.98
CA GLY A 17 -3.11 -1.95 -12.88
C GLY A 17 -3.99 -2.13 -11.64
N PHE A 18 -5.14 -2.76 -11.80
CA PHE A 18 -6.03 -3.11 -10.70
C PHE A 18 -5.59 -4.43 -10.05
N GLY A 19 -5.63 -4.53 -8.73
CA GLY A 19 -5.45 -5.81 -8.03
C GLY A 19 -4.18 -5.94 -7.18
N GLY A 20 -3.43 -4.85 -6.99
CA GLY A 20 -2.30 -4.83 -6.05
C GLY A 20 -0.92 -5.03 -6.69
N GLY A 21 0.14 -4.99 -5.86
CA GLY A 21 1.52 -4.89 -6.32
C GLY A 21 1.99 -6.00 -7.26
N LEU A 22 1.59 -7.24 -7.04
CA LEU A 22 2.03 -8.38 -7.87
C LEU A 22 1.37 -8.38 -9.26
N ALA A 23 0.11 -7.96 -9.37
CA ALA A 23 -0.56 -7.86 -10.67
C ALA A 23 0.07 -6.75 -11.54
N ILE A 24 0.45 -5.63 -10.93
CA ILE A 24 1.14 -4.54 -11.62
C ILE A 24 2.51 -5.00 -12.14
N LEU A 25 3.25 -5.83 -11.39
CA LEU A 25 4.54 -6.37 -11.83
C LEU A 25 4.41 -7.19 -13.11
N SER A 26 3.36 -8.02 -13.22
CA SER A 26 3.11 -8.79 -14.44
C SER A 26 2.83 -7.90 -15.66
N LEU A 27 2.10 -6.78 -15.47
CA LEU A 27 1.87 -5.81 -16.53
C LEU A 27 3.16 -5.09 -16.94
N ILE A 28 4.00 -4.73 -15.97
CA ILE A 28 5.30 -4.11 -16.26
C ILE A 28 6.19 -5.08 -17.02
N GLN A 29 6.23 -6.36 -16.62
CA GLN A 29 7.01 -7.40 -17.29
C GLN A 29 6.59 -7.53 -18.77
N MET A 30 5.30 -7.61 -19.04
CA MET A 30 4.78 -7.69 -20.42
C MET A 30 5.21 -6.50 -21.29
N GLU A 31 5.17 -5.29 -20.75
CA GLU A 31 5.59 -4.09 -21.49
C GLU A 31 7.11 -4.05 -21.69
N VAL A 32 7.89 -4.45 -20.69
CA VAL A 32 9.35 -4.55 -20.76
C VAL A 32 9.79 -5.56 -21.85
N GLU A 33 9.16 -6.73 -21.87
CA GLU A 33 9.42 -7.78 -22.85
C GLU A 33 9.00 -7.36 -24.26
N SER A 34 7.81 -6.75 -24.40
CA SER A 34 7.30 -6.31 -25.70
C SER A 34 8.16 -5.26 -26.40
N HIS A 35 8.83 -4.43 -25.62
CA HIS A 35 9.72 -3.38 -26.12
C HIS A 35 11.20 -3.79 -26.09
N ALA A 36 11.53 -4.99 -25.62
CA ALA A 36 12.91 -5.46 -25.43
C ALA A 36 13.80 -4.46 -24.66
N TRP A 37 13.24 -3.81 -23.62
CA TRP A 37 13.96 -2.79 -22.84
C TRP A 37 15.05 -3.38 -21.94
N MET A 38 14.85 -4.60 -21.47
CA MET A 38 15.82 -5.32 -20.64
C MET A 38 15.57 -6.82 -20.71
N THR A 39 16.53 -7.58 -20.23
CA THR A 39 16.43 -9.05 -20.10
C THR A 39 15.52 -9.44 -18.94
N GLN A 40 15.02 -10.68 -18.98
CA GLN A 40 14.20 -11.18 -17.89
C GLN A 40 14.94 -11.23 -16.55
N GLN A 41 16.25 -11.52 -16.59
CA GLN A 41 17.06 -11.54 -15.37
C GLN A 41 17.17 -10.16 -14.75
N GLU A 42 17.47 -9.13 -15.54
CA GLU A 42 17.51 -7.74 -15.07
C GLU A 42 16.18 -7.29 -14.48
N PHE A 43 15.06 -7.71 -15.09
CA PHE A 43 13.74 -7.42 -14.56
C PHE A 43 13.50 -8.07 -13.18
N VAL A 44 13.90 -9.32 -13.01
CA VAL A 44 13.79 -10.04 -11.72
C VAL A 44 14.60 -9.32 -10.63
N ASP A 45 15.81 -8.85 -10.95
CA ASP A 45 16.65 -8.09 -10.01
C ASP A 45 15.98 -6.76 -9.62
N ILE A 46 15.39 -6.05 -10.59
CA ILE A 46 14.61 -4.82 -10.33
C ILE A 46 13.41 -5.10 -9.43
N VAL A 47 12.69 -6.21 -9.65
CA VAL A 47 11.57 -6.62 -8.80
C VAL A 47 12.03 -6.87 -7.37
N ALA A 48 13.15 -7.59 -7.18
CA ALA A 48 13.71 -7.87 -5.86
C ALA A 48 14.05 -6.58 -5.10
N VAL A 49 14.73 -5.63 -5.77
CA VAL A 49 15.04 -4.31 -5.19
C VAL A 49 13.77 -3.51 -4.88
N SER A 50 12.77 -3.58 -5.77
CA SER A 50 11.50 -2.86 -5.58
C SER A 50 10.70 -3.38 -4.39
N GLN A 51 10.85 -4.66 -4.04
CA GLN A 51 10.16 -5.27 -2.89
C GLN A 51 10.79 -4.87 -1.54
N VAL A 52 12.11 -4.63 -1.49
CA VAL A 52 12.79 -4.19 -0.26
C VAL A 52 12.76 -2.67 -0.10
N THR A 53 12.44 -1.93 -1.16
CA THR A 53 12.32 -0.47 -1.11
C THR A 53 10.99 -0.08 -0.47
N PRO A 54 10.96 0.76 0.58
CA PRO A 54 9.71 1.18 1.21
C PRO A 54 8.86 2.00 0.23
N GLY A 55 7.61 1.54 -0.01
CA GLY A 55 6.67 2.20 -0.90
C GLY A 55 5.84 1.22 -1.75
N PRO A 56 4.95 1.72 -2.61
CA PRO A 56 4.19 0.90 -3.54
C PRO A 56 5.12 0.22 -4.56
N ILE A 57 5.13 -1.13 -4.57
CA ILE A 57 6.04 -1.94 -5.39
C ILE A 57 5.98 -1.53 -6.88
N GLY A 58 4.77 -1.31 -7.42
CA GLY A 58 4.59 -0.90 -8.81
C GLY A 58 5.24 0.44 -9.15
N ILE A 59 5.21 1.42 -8.22
CA ILE A 59 5.85 2.73 -8.41
C ILE A 59 7.37 2.58 -8.31
N ASN A 60 7.85 1.81 -7.33
CA ASN A 60 9.28 1.54 -7.17
C ASN A 60 9.84 0.87 -8.44
N CYS A 61 9.15 -0.18 -8.92
CA CYS A 61 9.53 -0.88 -10.14
C CYS A 61 9.52 0.04 -11.38
N ALA A 62 8.47 0.88 -11.54
CA ALA A 62 8.41 1.87 -12.61
C ALA A 62 9.60 2.85 -12.59
N THR A 63 9.98 3.29 -11.40
CA THR A 63 11.13 4.19 -11.18
C THR A 63 12.43 3.53 -11.63
N TYR A 64 12.66 2.27 -11.24
CA TYR A 64 13.85 1.52 -11.61
C TYR A 64 13.91 1.19 -13.10
N VAL A 65 12.83 0.65 -13.66
CA VAL A 65 12.74 0.38 -15.12
C VAL A 65 12.97 1.66 -15.90
N GLY A 66 12.32 2.76 -15.51
CA GLY A 66 12.51 4.05 -16.15
C GLY A 66 13.96 4.54 -16.10
N TYR A 67 14.64 4.31 -14.97
CA TYR A 67 16.06 4.67 -14.83
C TYR A 67 16.96 3.80 -15.70
N THR A 68 16.75 2.51 -15.75
CA THR A 68 17.55 1.59 -16.57
C THR A 68 17.40 1.89 -18.05
N VAL A 69 16.18 2.22 -18.50
CA VAL A 69 15.87 2.45 -19.92
C VAL A 69 16.23 3.87 -20.39
N GLY A 70 16.01 4.89 -19.56
CA GLY A 70 16.12 6.30 -19.97
C GLY A 70 16.85 7.20 -18.99
N GLY A 71 17.60 6.64 -18.03
CA GLY A 71 18.32 7.38 -17.01
C GLY A 71 17.39 8.19 -16.10
N PHE A 72 17.89 9.27 -15.53
CA PHE A 72 17.14 10.12 -14.59
C PHE A 72 15.79 10.61 -15.17
N TRP A 73 15.79 11.08 -16.43
CA TRP A 73 14.56 11.55 -17.08
C TRP A 73 13.57 10.43 -17.38
N GLY A 74 14.06 9.22 -17.70
CA GLY A 74 13.23 8.04 -17.86
C GLY A 74 12.56 7.63 -16.56
N SER A 75 13.29 7.65 -15.45
CA SER A 75 12.79 7.39 -14.11
C SER A 75 11.66 8.35 -13.72
N LEU A 76 11.89 9.64 -13.86
CA LEU A 76 10.91 10.68 -13.54
C LEU A 76 9.64 10.52 -14.38
N LEU A 77 9.81 10.27 -15.68
CA LEU A 77 8.69 10.15 -16.61
C LEU A 77 7.85 8.88 -16.34
N ALA A 78 8.49 7.73 -16.11
CA ALA A 78 7.81 6.48 -15.82
C ALA A 78 7.03 6.55 -14.49
N THR A 79 7.65 7.11 -13.46
CA THR A 79 7.02 7.33 -12.15
C THR A 79 5.82 8.26 -12.24
N PHE A 80 5.95 9.35 -12.97
CA PHE A 80 4.84 10.28 -13.19
C PHE A 80 3.72 9.65 -14.01
N ALA A 81 4.07 8.91 -15.06
CA ALA A 81 3.12 8.27 -15.96
C ALA A 81 2.25 7.22 -15.24
N ILE A 82 2.82 6.39 -14.36
CA ILE A 82 2.07 5.36 -13.64
C ILE A 82 1.11 5.96 -12.60
N VAL A 83 1.44 7.10 -11.99
CA VAL A 83 0.61 7.77 -10.98
C VAL A 83 -0.46 8.65 -11.62
N LEU A 84 -0.19 9.21 -12.79
CA LEU A 84 -1.06 10.21 -13.45
C LEU A 84 -2.51 9.76 -13.67
N PRO A 85 -2.82 8.53 -14.13
CA PRO A 85 -4.19 8.09 -14.33
C PRO A 85 -5.00 8.08 -13.02
N SER A 86 -4.42 7.56 -11.95
CA SER A 86 -5.06 7.53 -10.62
C SER A 86 -5.34 8.93 -10.11
N LEU A 87 -4.42 9.86 -10.30
CA LEU A 87 -4.56 11.25 -9.91
C LEU A 87 -5.66 11.95 -10.72
N ILE A 88 -5.71 11.75 -12.04
CA ILE A 88 -6.76 12.31 -12.91
C ILE A 88 -8.13 11.80 -12.49
N ILE A 89 -8.28 10.48 -12.28
CA ILE A 89 -9.54 9.86 -11.85
C ILE A 89 -9.97 10.43 -10.51
N MET A 90 -9.07 10.47 -9.54
CA MET A 90 -9.35 10.97 -8.19
C MET A 90 -9.78 12.45 -8.21
N LEU A 91 -9.05 13.30 -8.93
CA LEU A 91 -9.38 14.72 -9.06
C LEU A 91 -10.71 14.94 -9.78
N SER A 92 -11.00 14.13 -10.81
CA SER A 92 -12.26 14.19 -11.56
C SER A 92 -13.45 13.82 -10.66
N ILE A 93 -13.32 12.75 -9.87
CA ILE A 93 -14.35 12.34 -8.89
C ILE A 93 -14.52 13.42 -7.82
N CYS A 94 -13.44 13.96 -7.29
CA CYS A 94 -13.46 14.99 -6.27
C CYS A 94 -14.16 16.27 -6.81
N LYS A 95 -13.79 16.71 -8.02
CA LYS A 95 -14.43 17.85 -8.67
C LYS A 95 -15.92 17.62 -8.95
N ALA A 96 -16.27 16.43 -9.44
CA ALA A 96 -17.65 16.02 -9.64
C ALA A 96 -18.42 16.05 -8.31
N TYR A 97 -17.83 15.52 -7.23
CA TYR A 97 -18.43 15.54 -5.89
C TYR A 97 -18.70 16.98 -5.40
N PHE A 98 -17.73 17.89 -5.55
CA PHE A 98 -17.92 19.29 -5.15
C PHE A 98 -18.96 20.01 -6.02
N TRP A 99 -18.99 19.74 -7.32
CA TRP A 99 -19.93 20.37 -8.25
C TRP A 99 -21.35 19.83 -8.09
N LEU A 100 -21.51 18.53 -7.94
CA LEU A 100 -22.78 17.86 -7.72
C LEU A 100 -23.21 17.86 -6.24
N GLY A 101 -22.30 18.09 -5.30
CA GLY A 101 -22.54 17.94 -3.87
C GLY A 101 -23.67 18.80 -3.31
N LYS A 102 -23.92 19.97 -3.92
CA LYS A 102 -25.11 20.78 -3.58
C LYS A 102 -26.41 20.09 -3.99
N ARG A 103 -26.40 19.25 -5.02
CA ARG A 103 -27.59 18.57 -5.59
C ARG A 103 -27.81 17.19 -4.96
N PHE A 104 -26.73 16.58 -4.39
CA PHE A 104 -26.79 15.27 -3.74
C PHE A 104 -26.78 15.32 -2.21
N LYS A 105 -26.52 16.48 -1.59
CA LYS A 105 -26.70 16.66 -0.15
C LYS A 105 -28.17 16.41 0.23
N GLY A 106 -28.38 15.33 0.99
CA GLY A 106 -29.71 14.88 1.42
C GLY A 106 -30.34 13.79 0.56
N ASN A 107 -29.64 13.29 -0.48
CA ASN A 107 -30.12 12.11 -1.20
C ASN A 107 -29.69 10.83 -0.44
N PRO A 108 -30.65 10.07 0.13
CA PRO A 108 -30.32 8.89 0.94
C PRO A 108 -29.56 7.81 0.16
N TYR A 109 -29.82 7.69 -1.15
CA TYR A 109 -29.12 6.72 -2.01
C TYR A 109 -27.63 7.04 -2.14
N PHE A 110 -27.26 8.30 -2.21
CA PHE A 110 -25.87 8.72 -2.32
C PHE A 110 -25.09 8.45 -1.01
N GLU A 111 -25.68 8.79 0.13
CA GLU A 111 -25.05 8.49 1.43
C GLU A 111 -24.94 6.99 1.68
N GLN A 112 -25.94 6.22 1.26
CA GLN A 112 -25.92 4.76 1.37
C GLN A 112 -24.81 4.13 0.49
N THR A 113 -24.62 4.63 -0.74
CA THR A 113 -23.55 4.18 -1.64
C THR A 113 -22.17 4.46 -1.04
N LEU A 114 -21.94 5.66 -0.49
CA LEU A 114 -20.69 5.99 0.18
C LEU A 114 -20.43 5.11 1.41
N ARG A 115 -21.49 4.77 2.15
CA ARG A 115 -21.41 3.85 3.29
C ARG A 115 -21.03 2.44 2.84
N MET A 116 -21.64 1.94 1.78
CA MET A 116 -21.29 0.63 1.21
C MET A 116 -19.86 0.57 0.71
N LEU A 117 -19.36 1.62 0.05
CA LEU A 117 -17.96 1.72 -0.37
C LEU A 117 -16.98 1.59 0.82
N ARG A 118 -17.29 2.21 1.97
CA ARG A 118 -16.47 2.06 3.18
C ARG A 118 -16.41 0.62 3.66
N PHE A 119 -17.52 -0.09 3.70
CA PHE A 119 -17.54 -1.51 4.08
C PHE A 119 -16.78 -2.38 3.08
N THR A 120 -16.88 -2.08 1.78
CA THR A 120 -16.11 -2.78 0.75
C THR A 120 -14.60 -2.61 0.94
N VAL A 121 -14.13 -1.40 1.25
CA VAL A 121 -12.70 -1.13 1.52
C VAL A 121 -12.23 -1.91 2.75
N ILE A 122 -13.02 -1.91 3.83
CA ILE A 122 -12.70 -2.69 5.05
C ILE A 122 -12.61 -4.19 4.71
N GLY A 123 -13.57 -4.70 3.91
CA GLY A 123 -13.57 -6.08 3.44
C GLY A 123 -12.34 -6.44 2.60
N LEU A 124 -11.91 -5.53 1.71
CA LEU A 124 -10.70 -5.71 0.89
C LEU A 124 -9.43 -5.76 1.76
N ILE A 125 -9.33 -4.88 2.76
CA ILE A 125 -8.20 -4.90 3.70
C ILE A 125 -8.20 -6.21 4.51
N GLY A 126 -9.36 -6.65 4.97
CA GLY A 126 -9.51 -7.94 5.65
C GLY A 126 -9.14 -9.13 4.77
N ALA A 127 -9.58 -9.14 3.51
CA ALA A 127 -9.21 -10.17 2.54
C ALA A 127 -7.69 -10.19 2.27
N ALA A 128 -7.07 -9.02 2.13
CA ALA A 128 -5.62 -8.91 1.96
C ALA A 128 -4.86 -9.44 3.19
N ALA A 129 -5.35 -9.15 4.40
CA ALA A 129 -4.77 -9.68 5.63
C ALA A 129 -4.88 -11.22 5.69
N LEU A 130 -6.04 -11.79 5.29
CA LEU A 130 -6.20 -13.24 5.21
C LEU A 130 -5.27 -13.89 4.19
N MET A 131 -5.01 -13.24 3.06
CA MET A 131 -4.06 -13.72 2.04
C MET A 131 -2.62 -13.78 2.54
N LEU A 132 -2.25 -13.00 3.55
CA LEU A 132 -0.93 -13.05 4.19
C LEU A 132 -0.78 -14.22 5.16
N ILE A 133 -1.88 -14.85 5.60
CA ILE A 133 -1.87 -16.04 6.44
C ILE A 133 -1.56 -17.27 5.57
N LYS A 134 -0.27 -17.45 5.25
CA LYS A 134 0.24 -18.59 4.51
C LYS A 134 1.22 -19.39 5.37
N PRO A 135 1.38 -20.71 5.11
CA PRO A 135 2.40 -21.52 5.80
C PRO A 135 3.82 -20.98 5.64
N THR A 136 4.08 -20.24 4.57
CA THR A 136 5.37 -19.57 4.31
C THR A 136 5.61 -18.33 5.18
N THR A 137 4.54 -17.72 5.70
CA THR A 137 4.60 -16.54 6.57
C THR A 137 4.61 -16.94 8.05
N PHE A 138 3.86 -18.00 8.39
CA PHE A 138 3.74 -18.55 9.74
C PHE A 138 4.37 -19.94 9.77
N ILE A 139 5.72 -19.98 9.79
CA ILE A 139 6.51 -21.21 9.76
C ILE A 139 6.39 -21.96 11.08
N ASP A 140 6.38 -21.23 12.21
CA ASP A 140 6.43 -21.78 13.57
C ASP A 140 5.31 -21.25 14.48
N PRO A 141 4.96 -22.01 15.55
CA PRO A 141 3.99 -21.55 16.56
C PRO A 141 4.37 -20.20 17.19
N VAL A 142 5.65 -19.89 17.27
CA VAL A 142 6.19 -18.62 17.82
C VAL A 142 5.72 -17.43 16.97
N SER A 143 5.67 -17.57 15.64
CA SER A 143 5.16 -16.54 14.73
C SER A 143 3.71 -16.17 15.03
N TRP A 144 2.89 -17.16 15.38
CA TRP A 144 1.49 -16.95 15.81
C TRP A 144 1.39 -16.20 17.14
N VAL A 145 2.28 -16.51 18.09
CA VAL A 145 2.33 -15.80 19.38
C VAL A 145 2.71 -14.35 19.20
N ILE A 146 3.73 -14.07 18.37
CA ILE A 146 4.16 -12.69 18.05
C ILE A 146 3.01 -11.94 17.37
N PHE A 147 2.36 -12.55 16.38
CA PHE A 147 1.21 -11.96 15.69
C PHE A 147 0.06 -11.64 16.66
N ALA A 148 -0.32 -12.61 17.51
CA ALA A 148 -1.38 -12.42 18.50
C ALA A 148 -1.04 -11.30 19.50
N ALA A 149 0.20 -11.24 19.98
CA ALA A 149 0.66 -10.18 20.88
C ALA A 149 0.57 -8.80 20.21
N VAL A 150 1.08 -8.65 18.98
CA VAL A 150 1.02 -7.38 18.24
C VAL A 150 -0.44 -6.98 17.97
N ALA A 151 -1.29 -7.91 17.55
CA ALA A 151 -2.70 -7.65 17.32
C ALA A 151 -3.41 -7.21 18.62
N PHE A 152 -3.13 -7.88 19.74
CA PHE A 152 -3.66 -7.52 21.05
C PHE A 152 -3.25 -6.11 21.47
N PHE A 153 -1.97 -5.75 21.40
CA PHE A 153 -1.49 -4.41 21.73
C PHE A 153 -2.00 -3.32 20.79
N THR A 154 -2.30 -3.64 19.53
CA THR A 154 -2.89 -2.71 18.58
C THR A 154 -4.36 -2.43 18.86
N VAL A 155 -5.10 -3.46 19.30
CA VAL A 155 -6.56 -3.38 19.51
C VAL A 155 -6.91 -2.91 20.93
N LEU A 156 -6.06 -3.22 21.92
CA LEU A 156 -6.27 -2.91 23.32
C LEU A 156 -6.62 -1.43 23.62
N PRO A 157 -5.95 -0.42 23.04
CA PRO A 157 -6.26 0.99 23.32
C PRO A 157 -7.69 1.39 22.93
N ASN A 158 -8.29 0.69 21.97
CA ASN A 158 -9.66 0.99 21.50
C ASN A 158 -10.74 0.50 22.48
N PHE A 159 -10.41 -0.42 23.38
CA PHE A 159 -11.33 -0.97 24.37
C PHE A 159 -11.20 -0.33 25.77
N VAL A 160 -10.16 0.46 26.00
CA VAL A 160 -9.99 1.16 27.29
C VAL A 160 -10.88 2.39 27.29
N PRO A 161 -11.95 2.43 28.10
CA PRO A 161 -12.83 3.59 28.17
C PRO A 161 -12.07 4.80 28.71
N GLN A 162 -12.10 5.90 27.95
CA GLN A 162 -11.53 7.19 28.35
C GLN A 162 -12.33 7.82 29.50
N LYS A 163 -12.29 7.25 30.70
CA LYS A 163 -12.85 7.84 31.92
C LYS A 163 -11.72 8.15 32.89
N GLY A 164 -11.26 9.39 32.91
CA GLY A 164 -10.34 9.87 33.93
C GLY A 164 -9.85 11.28 33.68
N THR A 165 -10.40 12.25 34.39
CA THR A 165 -9.94 13.65 34.47
C THR A 165 -8.82 13.78 35.51
N GLY A 166 -7.64 13.22 35.25
CA GLY A 166 -6.48 13.36 36.15
C GLY A 166 -5.15 13.29 35.42
N GLN A 167 -4.11 13.97 35.93
CA GLN A 167 -2.77 13.99 35.33
C GLN A 167 -2.14 12.61 35.14
N LEU A 168 -2.44 11.65 36.01
CA LEU A 168 -2.01 10.25 35.90
C LEU A 168 -2.67 9.51 34.73
N SER A 169 -3.91 9.86 34.37
CA SER A 169 -4.60 9.27 33.23
C SER A 169 -4.01 9.75 31.90
N THR A 170 -3.53 10.99 31.83
CA THR A 170 -2.89 11.58 30.65
C THR A 170 -1.53 10.90 30.37
N PHE A 171 -0.74 10.63 31.42
CA PHE A 171 0.54 9.94 31.28
C PHE A 171 0.37 8.50 30.83
N ASN A 172 -0.57 7.75 31.41
CA ASN A 172 -0.88 6.39 30.99
C ASN A 172 -1.46 6.33 29.58
N PHE A 173 -2.25 7.32 29.17
CA PHE A 173 -2.76 7.44 27.81
C PHE A 173 -1.65 7.73 26.80
N GLN A 174 -0.72 8.65 27.11
CA GLN A 174 0.43 8.90 26.25
C GLN A 174 1.33 7.66 26.12
N LEU A 175 1.56 6.94 27.21
CA LEU A 175 2.36 5.72 27.19
C LEU A 175 1.69 4.59 26.40
N SER A 176 0.37 4.40 26.57
CA SER A 176 -0.38 3.40 25.80
C SER A 176 -0.43 3.74 24.32
N THR A 177 -0.60 5.01 23.96
CA THR A 177 -0.59 5.48 22.57
C THR A 177 0.81 5.35 21.95
N PHE A 178 1.86 5.60 22.73
CA PHE A 178 3.23 5.42 22.27
C PHE A 178 3.58 3.94 22.06
N LEU A 179 3.20 3.06 23.00
CA LEU A 179 3.43 1.61 22.90
C LEU A 179 2.60 0.95 21.80
N SER A 180 1.44 1.48 21.45
CA SER A 180 0.61 0.99 20.33
C SER A 180 0.96 1.63 18.99
N HIS A 181 2.01 2.46 18.93
CA HIS A 181 2.42 3.07 17.66
C HIS A 181 2.90 1.97 16.68
N PRO A 182 2.35 1.90 15.46
CA PRO A 182 2.64 0.80 14.53
C PRO A 182 4.12 0.58 14.26
N ILE A 183 4.90 1.67 14.16
CA ILE A 183 6.35 1.61 13.90
C ILE A 183 7.08 0.94 15.07
N LEU A 184 6.73 1.27 16.30
CA LEU A 184 7.35 0.71 17.50
C LEU A 184 7.04 -0.79 17.63
N LEU A 185 5.79 -1.19 17.36
CA LEU A 185 5.38 -2.58 17.35
C LEU A 185 6.12 -3.40 16.29
N ILE A 186 6.34 -2.84 15.09
CA ILE A 186 7.12 -3.49 14.02
C ILE A 186 8.57 -3.69 14.47
N ILE A 187 9.20 -2.67 15.06
CA ILE A 187 10.59 -2.74 15.55
C ILE A 187 10.70 -3.80 16.67
N LEU A 188 9.79 -3.78 17.64
CA LEU A 188 9.80 -4.75 18.74
C LEU A 188 9.56 -6.18 18.25
N ALA A 189 8.61 -6.38 17.33
CA ALA A 189 8.35 -7.69 16.73
C ALA A 189 9.56 -8.19 15.92
N GLY A 190 10.24 -7.29 15.18
CA GLY A 190 11.45 -7.60 14.44
C GLY A 190 12.61 -7.99 15.37
N LEU A 191 12.83 -7.24 16.45
CA LEU A 191 13.85 -7.57 17.46
C LEU A 191 13.55 -8.89 18.17
N ALA A 192 12.30 -9.12 18.56
CA ALA A 192 11.88 -10.38 19.17
C ALA A 192 12.12 -11.56 18.21
N GLY A 193 11.75 -11.40 16.93
CA GLY A 193 12.01 -12.39 15.91
C GLY A 193 13.52 -12.67 15.73
N TYR A 194 14.32 -11.62 15.67
CA TYR A 194 15.78 -11.76 15.57
C TYR A 194 16.37 -12.52 16.76
N LEU A 195 15.98 -12.20 18.00
CA LEU A 195 16.48 -12.86 19.20
C LEU A 195 16.05 -14.34 19.31
N ILE A 196 14.91 -14.70 18.73
CA ILE A 196 14.38 -16.07 18.78
C ILE A 196 14.97 -16.94 17.68
N TYR A 197 15.27 -16.34 16.50
CA TYR A 197 15.73 -17.09 15.32
C TYR A 197 17.22 -16.88 14.98
N ALA A 198 17.95 -16.01 15.69
CA ALA A 198 19.41 -15.88 15.60
C ALA A 198 20.11 -16.93 16.44
#